data_1b7facb6f21522174e65882b3400b050
#
_entry.id   1b7facb6f21522174e65882b3400b050
#
_cell.length_a   1.000
_cell.length_b   1.000
_cell.length_c   1.000
_cell.angle_alpha   90.00
_cell.angle_beta   90.00
_cell.angle_gamma   90.00
#
_symmetry.space_group_name_H-M   'P 1'
#
loop_
_entity.id
_entity.type
_entity.pdbx_description
1 polymer ?
#
loop_
_entity_poly.entity_id
_entity_poly.type
_entity_poly.pdbx_seq_one_letter_code
_entity_poly.pdbx_strand_id
1 'polypeptide(L)'
;MGHPHDVKNLDDVISEIEGRLDEKDEVRELTIKSSRTIARLSGSAIQAMHRGHDVGTALQETHEEILKLRSLLKDHPDLYHTGTVENAMQEAGEAFLVHAILEQDPLPSPKELSLTDTAYLLGLGDVVGELRRFALEHLRRGEVKLASAYLEKMERILDSLMRFDYPTALVALKRKQDVARSLIEKTRGEVAVASRSQELADKLDAVREKL
;
A
#
# COMPACT_ATOMS: atom_id res chain seq x y z
N MET A 1 57.77 -30.83 -0.96
CA MET A 1 57.63 -30.35 0.41
C MET A 1 56.63 -29.19 0.33
N GLY A 2 55.37 -29.42 0.66
CA GLY A 2 54.36 -28.38 0.69
C GLY A 2 54.67 -27.40 1.82
N HIS A 3 54.48 -26.12 1.57
CA HIS A 3 54.63 -25.08 2.58
C HIS A 3 53.67 -25.36 3.75
N PRO A 4 54.09 -25.32 5.03
CA PRO A 4 53.28 -25.65 6.18
C PRO A 4 52.13 -24.64 6.44
N HIS A 5 51.89 -23.69 5.55
CA HIS A 5 50.84 -22.65 5.63
C HIS A 5 49.84 -22.72 4.47
N ASP A 6 49.91 -23.74 3.62
CA ASP A 6 48.98 -23.90 2.51
C ASP A 6 47.67 -24.53 3.03
N VAL A 7 46.57 -23.74 2.99
CA VAL A 7 45.22 -24.24 3.31
C VAL A 7 44.66 -24.87 2.04
N LYS A 8 44.63 -26.21 1.99
CA LYS A 8 44.15 -26.94 0.82
C LYS A 8 42.74 -26.53 0.45
N ASN A 9 42.48 -26.32 -0.83
CA ASN A 9 41.22 -25.95 -1.46
C ASN A 9 40.66 -24.55 -1.07
N LEU A 10 41.44 -23.70 -0.40
CA LEU A 10 40.96 -22.39 0.01
C LEU A 10 40.54 -21.55 -1.20
N ASP A 11 41.41 -21.42 -2.18
CA ASP A 11 41.16 -20.59 -3.38
C ASP A 11 39.97 -21.11 -4.19
N ASP A 12 39.83 -22.43 -4.33
CA ASP A 12 38.70 -23.04 -5.02
C ASP A 12 37.34 -22.73 -4.30
N VAL A 13 37.33 -22.88 -2.97
CA VAL A 13 36.15 -22.61 -2.16
C VAL A 13 35.76 -21.11 -2.21
N ILE A 14 36.77 -20.23 -2.13
CA ILE A 14 36.53 -18.79 -2.20
C ILE A 14 35.98 -18.40 -3.58
N SER A 15 36.60 -18.91 -4.67
CA SER A 15 36.13 -18.62 -6.03
C SER A 15 34.71 -19.10 -6.29
N GLU A 16 34.31 -20.26 -5.75
CA GLU A 16 32.89 -20.70 -5.82
C GLU A 16 31.93 -19.77 -5.06
N ILE A 17 32.37 -19.28 -3.89
CA ILE A 17 31.54 -18.32 -3.11
C ILE A 17 31.42 -17.00 -3.84
N GLU A 18 32.51 -16.48 -4.39
CA GLU A 18 32.53 -15.24 -5.19
C GLU A 18 31.58 -15.36 -6.36
N GLY A 19 31.64 -16.42 -7.16
CA GLY A 19 30.71 -16.61 -8.29
C GLY A 19 29.22 -16.63 -7.88
N ARG A 20 28.90 -17.27 -6.75
CA ARG A 20 27.50 -17.25 -6.23
C ARG A 20 27.07 -15.87 -5.72
N LEU A 21 27.99 -15.11 -5.14
CA LEU A 21 27.68 -13.76 -4.67
C LEU A 21 27.54 -12.77 -5.82
N ASP A 22 28.36 -12.90 -6.86
CA ASP A 22 28.27 -12.08 -8.07
C ASP A 22 26.92 -12.27 -8.77
N GLU A 23 26.51 -13.54 -9.00
CA GLU A 23 25.17 -13.85 -9.54
C GLU A 23 24.05 -13.26 -8.67
N LYS A 24 24.16 -13.41 -7.35
CA LYS A 24 23.16 -12.89 -6.42
C LYS A 24 23.12 -11.36 -6.41
N ASP A 25 24.25 -10.67 -6.57
CA ASP A 25 24.28 -9.22 -6.64
C ASP A 25 23.66 -8.69 -7.94
N GLU A 26 23.84 -9.36 -9.07
CA GLU A 26 23.13 -9.05 -10.32
C GLU A 26 21.61 -9.15 -10.13
N VAL A 27 21.12 -10.24 -9.54
CA VAL A 27 19.68 -10.42 -9.25
C VAL A 27 19.19 -9.34 -8.28
N ARG A 28 19.99 -8.98 -7.27
CA ARG A 28 19.65 -7.91 -6.31
C ARG A 28 19.51 -6.55 -7.01
N GLU A 29 20.39 -6.17 -7.92
CA GLU A 29 20.30 -4.92 -8.67
C GLU A 29 19.03 -4.86 -9.55
N LEU A 30 18.69 -5.96 -10.24
CA LEU A 30 17.45 -6.08 -10.99
C LEU A 30 16.21 -5.97 -10.07
N THR A 31 16.27 -6.58 -8.88
CA THR A 31 15.23 -6.53 -7.87
C THR A 31 14.96 -5.10 -7.41
N ILE A 32 16.01 -4.33 -7.12
CA ILE A 32 15.88 -2.92 -6.71
C ILE A 32 15.25 -2.09 -7.83
N LYS A 33 15.68 -2.31 -9.08
CA LYS A 33 15.12 -1.59 -10.24
C LYS A 33 13.63 -1.89 -10.42
N SER A 34 13.24 -3.16 -10.37
CA SER A 34 11.84 -3.58 -10.50
C SER A 34 10.99 -3.04 -9.34
N SER A 35 11.45 -3.15 -8.10
CA SER A 35 10.76 -2.60 -6.92
C SER A 35 10.51 -1.09 -7.04
N ARG A 36 11.49 -0.32 -7.51
CA ARG A 36 11.34 1.11 -7.76
C ARG A 36 10.30 1.40 -8.86
N THR A 37 10.25 0.54 -9.88
CA THR A 37 9.24 0.66 -10.96
C THR A 37 7.85 0.43 -10.42
N ILE A 38 7.64 -0.64 -9.62
CA ILE A 38 6.35 -0.94 -8.96
C ILE A 38 5.91 0.25 -8.10
N ALA A 39 6.77 0.73 -7.20
CA ALA A 39 6.45 1.85 -6.32
C ALA A 39 6.09 3.13 -7.11
N ARG A 40 6.84 3.45 -8.16
CA ARG A 40 6.57 4.61 -9.02
C ARG A 40 5.23 4.49 -9.74
N LEU A 41 4.91 3.32 -10.32
CA LEU A 41 3.64 3.10 -11.01
C LEU A 41 2.46 3.19 -10.03
N SER A 42 2.57 2.57 -8.86
CA SER A 42 1.57 2.60 -7.80
C SER A 42 1.29 4.01 -7.31
N GLY A 43 2.33 4.78 -6.98
CA GLY A 43 2.18 6.17 -6.55
C GLY A 43 1.59 7.07 -7.66
N SER A 44 1.96 6.83 -8.93
CA SER A 44 1.37 7.54 -10.06
C SER A 44 -0.12 7.21 -10.25
N ALA A 45 -0.51 5.95 -10.06
CA ALA A 45 -1.91 5.52 -10.12
C ALA A 45 -2.73 6.20 -9.00
N ILE A 46 -2.25 6.21 -7.75
CA ILE A 46 -2.92 6.91 -6.64
C ILE A 46 -3.12 8.40 -6.96
N GLN A 47 -2.08 9.07 -7.45
CA GLN A 47 -2.18 10.48 -7.84
C GLN A 47 -3.19 10.71 -8.97
N ALA A 48 -3.26 9.80 -9.95
CA ALA A 48 -4.22 9.87 -11.06
C ALA A 48 -5.66 9.65 -10.56
N MET A 49 -5.88 8.71 -9.64
CA MET A 49 -7.19 8.48 -8.99
C MET A 49 -7.69 9.75 -8.27
N HIS A 50 -6.83 10.46 -7.55
CA HIS A 50 -7.21 11.73 -6.91
C HIS A 50 -7.58 12.84 -7.90
N ARG A 51 -7.14 12.75 -9.14
CA ARG A 51 -7.50 13.68 -10.22
C ARG A 51 -8.70 13.20 -11.03
N GLY A 52 -9.27 12.05 -10.70
CA GLY A 52 -10.38 11.44 -11.44
C GLY A 52 -9.97 10.89 -12.82
N HIS A 53 -8.72 10.52 -13.01
CA HIS A 53 -8.23 9.91 -14.23
C HIS A 53 -8.34 8.39 -14.18
N ASP A 54 -8.54 7.77 -15.34
CA ASP A 54 -8.46 6.32 -15.48
C ASP A 54 -7.04 5.81 -15.18
N VAL A 55 -6.96 4.70 -14.46
CA VAL A 55 -5.70 4.09 -14.01
C VAL A 55 -5.55 2.62 -14.43
N GLY A 56 -6.48 2.09 -15.20
CA GLY A 56 -6.49 0.67 -15.59
C GLY A 56 -5.17 0.21 -16.19
N THR A 57 -4.61 0.98 -17.13
CA THR A 57 -3.31 0.66 -17.77
C THR A 57 -2.17 0.69 -16.75
N ALA A 58 -2.11 1.70 -15.87
CA ALA A 58 -1.04 1.81 -14.88
C ALA A 58 -1.08 0.66 -13.85
N LEU A 59 -2.28 0.24 -13.43
CA LEU A 59 -2.45 -0.90 -12.55
C LEU A 59 -2.09 -2.22 -13.25
N GLN A 60 -2.45 -2.38 -14.52
CA GLN A 60 -2.04 -3.53 -15.30
C GLN A 60 -0.51 -3.63 -15.41
N GLU A 61 0.16 -2.54 -15.77
CA GLU A 61 1.63 -2.47 -15.82
C GLU A 61 2.27 -2.78 -14.46
N THR A 62 1.66 -2.30 -13.37
CA THR A 62 2.10 -2.61 -12.00
C THR A 62 2.02 -4.12 -11.74
N HIS A 63 0.90 -4.76 -12.09
CA HIS A 63 0.73 -6.20 -11.90
C HIS A 63 1.71 -7.03 -12.74
N GLU A 64 1.92 -6.65 -13.99
CA GLU A 64 2.91 -7.30 -14.85
C GLU A 64 4.32 -7.22 -14.27
N GLU A 65 4.69 -6.07 -13.72
CA GLU A 65 6.00 -5.89 -13.08
C GLU A 65 6.14 -6.69 -11.79
N ILE A 66 5.06 -6.85 -11.00
CA ILE A 66 5.02 -7.74 -9.83
C ILE A 66 5.27 -9.19 -10.26
N LEU A 67 4.63 -9.66 -11.32
CA LEU A 67 4.82 -11.03 -11.83
C LEU A 67 6.25 -11.26 -12.32
N LYS A 68 6.85 -10.29 -13.02
CA LYS A 68 8.26 -10.34 -13.42
C LYS A 68 9.20 -10.42 -12.21
N LEU A 69 8.99 -9.58 -11.22
CA LEU A 69 9.80 -9.57 -9.99
C LEU A 69 9.68 -10.89 -9.24
N ARG A 70 8.48 -11.46 -9.12
CA ARG A 70 8.29 -12.77 -8.50
C ARG A 70 9.00 -13.89 -9.26
N SER A 71 8.98 -13.85 -10.59
CA SER A 71 9.69 -14.81 -11.44
C SER A 71 11.21 -14.70 -11.24
N LEU A 72 11.76 -13.48 -11.20
CA LEU A 72 13.17 -13.20 -10.95
C LEU A 72 13.61 -13.75 -9.59
N LEU A 73 12.78 -13.62 -8.56
CA LEU A 73 13.10 -13.97 -7.18
C LEU A 73 12.74 -15.41 -6.80
N LYS A 74 12.28 -16.23 -7.75
CA LYS A 74 11.83 -17.61 -7.47
C LYS A 74 12.90 -18.45 -6.77
N ASP A 75 14.15 -18.30 -7.18
CA ASP A 75 15.29 -19.05 -6.66
C ASP A 75 16.11 -18.25 -5.62
N HIS A 76 15.64 -17.03 -5.27
CA HIS A 76 16.28 -16.12 -4.31
C HIS A 76 15.29 -15.64 -3.23
N PRO A 77 14.71 -16.55 -2.41
CA PRO A 77 13.66 -16.18 -1.47
C PRO A 77 14.10 -15.18 -0.39
N ASP A 78 15.39 -15.13 -0.08
CA ASP A 78 15.97 -14.18 0.85
C ASP A 78 15.98 -12.74 0.31
N LEU A 79 16.08 -12.54 -1.00
CA LEU A 79 15.92 -11.23 -1.64
C LEU A 79 14.46 -10.79 -1.71
N TYR A 80 13.52 -11.74 -1.80
CA TYR A 80 12.10 -11.46 -1.82
C TYR A 80 11.61 -10.77 -0.53
N HIS A 81 12.15 -11.16 0.63
CA HIS A 81 11.78 -10.61 1.93
C HIS A 81 12.63 -9.41 2.37
N THR A 82 13.22 -8.71 1.42
CA THR A 82 13.91 -7.45 1.70
C THR A 82 12.90 -6.31 1.85
N GLY A 83 13.21 -5.33 2.71
CA GLY A 83 12.34 -4.18 2.92
C GLY A 83 12.02 -3.40 1.63
N THR A 84 12.93 -3.41 0.65
CA THR A 84 12.70 -2.75 -0.65
C THR A 84 11.59 -3.43 -1.44
N VAL A 85 11.58 -4.76 -1.49
CA VAL A 85 10.52 -5.53 -2.16
C VAL A 85 9.20 -5.41 -1.41
N GLU A 86 9.23 -5.63 -0.09
CA GLU A 86 8.02 -5.57 0.75
C GLU A 86 7.34 -4.21 0.67
N ASN A 87 8.10 -3.10 0.71
CA ASN A 87 7.54 -1.76 0.57
C ASN A 87 6.90 -1.54 -0.81
N ALA A 88 7.56 -1.99 -1.90
CA ALA A 88 7.00 -1.87 -3.24
C ALA A 88 5.69 -2.67 -3.38
N MET A 89 5.65 -3.89 -2.83
CA MET A 89 4.44 -4.72 -2.82
C MET A 89 3.32 -4.12 -1.96
N GLN A 90 3.65 -3.45 -0.84
CA GLN A 90 2.71 -2.73 -0.01
C GLN A 90 2.10 -1.54 -0.75
N GLU A 91 2.91 -0.71 -1.43
CA GLU A 91 2.43 0.41 -2.23
C GLU A 91 1.56 -0.05 -3.40
N ALA A 92 1.90 -1.17 -4.03
CA ALA A 92 1.06 -1.78 -5.05
C ALA A 92 -0.29 -2.24 -4.47
N GLY A 93 -0.27 -2.92 -3.32
CA GLY A 93 -1.48 -3.32 -2.60
C GLY A 93 -2.38 -2.13 -2.29
N GLU A 94 -1.83 -1.04 -1.78
CA GLU A 94 -2.55 0.21 -1.55
C GLU A 94 -3.25 0.72 -2.82
N ALA A 95 -2.52 0.82 -3.95
CA ALA A 95 -3.07 1.32 -5.20
C ALA A 95 -4.22 0.46 -5.75
N PHE A 96 -4.08 -0.86 -5.75
CA PHE A 96 -5.13 -1.78 -6.19
C PHE A 96 -6.37 -1.70 -5.30
N LEU A 97 -6.17 -1.64 -3.97
CA LEU A 97 -7.27 -1.59 -3.01
C LEU A 97 -8.01 -0.25 -3.05
N VAL A 98 -7.30 0.87 -3.19
CA VAL A 98 -7.93 2.19 -3.39
C VAL A 98 -8.78 2.17 -4.66
N HIS A 99 -8.24 1.66 -5.77
CA HIS A 99 -8.99 1.56 -7.03
C HIS A 99 -10.28 0.74 -6.87
N ALA A 100 -10.19 -0.47 -6.32
CA ALA A 100 -11.36 -1.33 -6.12
C ALA A 100 -12.44 -0.65 -5.23
N ILE A 101 -12.02 0.09 -4.20
CA ILE A 101 -12.94 0.82 -3.32
C ILE A 101 -13.62 1.99 -4.04
N LEU A 102 -12.93 2.68 -4.95
CA LEU A 102 -13.48 3.79 -5.73
C LEU A 102 -14.47 3.30 -6.77
N GLU A 103 -14.16 2.20 -7.46
CA GLU A 103 -15.05 1.57 -8.46
C GLU A 103 -16.20 0.77 -7.83
N GLN A 104 -16.20 0.63 -6.50
CA GLN A 104 -17.16 -0.19 -5.74
C GLN A 104 -17.12 -1.67 -6.08
N ASP A 105 -15.97 -2.14 -6.58
CA ASP A 105 -15.70 -3.52 -6.90
C ASP A 105 -15.37 -4.35 -5.64
N PRO A 106 -15.52 -5.68 -5.69
CA PRO A 106 -14.99 -6.55 -4.65
C PRO A 106 -13.48 -6.36 -4.50
N LEU A 107 -12.99 -6.34 -3.25
CA LEU A 107 -11.54 -6.25 -3.01
C LEU A 107 -10.84 -7.49 -3.57
N PRO A 108 -9.83 -7.31 -4.43
CA PRO A 108 -9.02 -8.43 -4.92
C PRO A 108 -8.26 -9.07 -3.76
N SER A 109 -8.13 -10.40 -3.78
CA SER A 109 -7.37 -11.13 -2.76
C SER A 109 -5.85 -10.93 -2.94
N PRO A 110 -5.04 -11.17 -1.89
CA PRO A 110 -3.58 -11.16 -2.00
C PRO A 110 -3.06 -12.08 -3.11
N LYS A 111 -3.72 -13.23 -3.30
CA LYS A 111 -3.36 -14.21 -4.33
C LYS A 111 -3.59 -13.68 -5.74
N GLU A 112 -4.72 -13.03 -6.00
CA GLU A 112 -5.04 -12.41 -7.29
C GLU A 112 -4.05 -11.31 -7.63
N LEU A 113 -3.64 -10.52 -6.64
CA LEU A 113 -2.63 -9.47 -6.79
C LEU A 113 -1.19 -9.99 -6.79
N SER A 114 -0.98 -11.27 -6.54
CA SER A 114 0.36 -11.85 -6.38
C SER A 114 1.18 -11.20 -5.26
N LEU A 115 0.53 -10.75 -4.19
CA LEU A 115 1.14 -10.14 -3.01
C LEU A 115 1.25 -11.14 -1.86
N THR A 116 2.11 -10.83 -0.87
CA THR A 116 2.09 -11.51 0.43
C THR A 116 0.93 -10.98 1.28
N ASP A 117 0.44 -11.79 2.23
CA ASP A 117 -0.56 -11.34 3.19
C ASP A 117 -0.09 -10.12 3.98
N THR A 118 1.21 -10.07 4.32
CA THR A 118 1.83 -8.95 5.02
C THR A 118 1.76 -7.66 4.19
N ALA A 119 2.22 -7.68 2.93
CA ALA A 119 2.17 -6.52 2.05
C ALA A 119 0.73 -6.04 1.82
N TYR A 120 -0.20 -6.98 1.64
CA TYR A 120 -1.63 -6.69 1.49
C TYR A 120 -2.21 -5.99 2.73
N LEU A 121 -1.97 -6.53 3.94
CA LEU A 121 -2.48 -5.95 5.19
C LEU A 121 -1.87 -4.58 5.48
N LEU A 122 -0.57 -4.41 5.21
CA LEU A 122 0.10 -3.12 5.38
C LEU A 122 -0.42 -2.10 4.37
N GLY A 123 -0.61 -2.48 3.11
CA GLY A 123 -1.23 -1.65 2.07
C GLY A 123 -2.67 -1.27 2.43
N LEU A 124 -3.48 -2.22 2.93
CA LEU A 124 -4.83 -1.94 3.40
C LEU A 124 -4.83 -0.92 4.56
N GLY A 125 -3.81 -0.92 5.40
CA GLY A 125 -3.62 0.10 6.43
C GLY A 125 -3.36 1.49 5.85
N ASP A 126 -2.62 1.59 4.73
CA ASP A 126 -2.34 2.86 4.06
C ASP A 126 -3.56 3.41 3.30
N VAL A 127 -4.42 2.53 2.77
CA VAL A 127 -5.70 2.90 2.15
C VAL A 127 -6.52 3.86 3.02
N VAL A 128 -6.48 3.71 4.35
CA VAL A 128 -7.21 4.61 5.27
C VAL A 128 -6.76 6.06 5.09
N GLY A 129 -5.47 6.30 4.84
CA GLY A 129 -4.92 7.63 4.56
C GLY A 129 -5.44 8.22 3.25
N GLU A 130 -5.50 7.41 2.20
CA GLU A 130 -6.00 7.83 0.90
C GLU A 130 -7.52 8.08 0.92
N LEU A 131 -8.30 7.23 1.60
CA LEU A 131 -9.73 7.48 1.79
C LEU A 131 -10.00 8.76 2.59
N ARG A 132 -9.18 9.07 3.60
CA ARG A 132 -9.25 10.37 4.28
C ARG A 132 -9.05 11.51 3.30
N ARG A 133 -8.07 11.41 2.40
CA ARG A 133 -7.80 12.45 1.40
C ARG A 133 -9.01 12.67 0.49
N PHE A 134 -9.70 11.60 0.05
CA PHE A 134 -10.96 11.72 -0.67
C PHE A 134 -12.07 12.36 0.18
N ALA A 135 -12.22 11.94 1.44
CA ALA A 135 -13.21 12.53 2.34
C ALA A 135 -13.02 14.05 2.50
N LEU A 136 -11.77 14.50 2.70
CA LEU A 136 -11.45 15.92 2.84
C LEU A 136 -11.72 16.71 1.55
N GLU A 137 -11.45 16.12 0.39
CA GLU A 137 -11.77 16.77 -0.89
C GLU A 137 -13.29 16.92 -1.09
N HIS A 138 -14.09 15.92 -0.69
CA HIS A 138 -15.54 16.02 -0.70
C HIS A 138 -16.06 17.08 0.31
N LEU A 139 -15.45 17.16 1.50
CA LEU A 139 -15.78 18.24 2.46
C LEU A 139 -15.49 19.63 1.88
N ARG A 140 -14.35 19.80 1.20
CA ARG A 140 -13.99 21.06 0.55
C ARG A 140 -15.00 21.48 -0.52
N ARG A 141 -15.68 20.51 -1.16
CA ARG A 141 -16.76 20.76 -2.15
C ARG A 141 -18.14 20.89 -1.53
N GLY A 142 -18.29 20.78 -0.21
CA GLY A 142 -19.58 20.78 0.46
C GLY A 142 -20.35 19.46 0.35
N GLU A 143 -19.73 18.40 -0.12
CA GLU A 143 -20.35 17.09 -0.37
C GLU A 143 -20.27 16.21 0.89
N VAL A 144 -20.89 16.67 1.98
CA VAL A 144 -20.76 16.09 3.33
C VAL A 144 -21.19 14.61 3.36
N LYS A 145 -22.22 14.23 2.61
CA LYS A 145 -22.71 12.84 2.54
C LYS A 145 -21.64 11.89 1.95
N LEU A 146 -20.94 12.33 0.90
CA LEU A 146 -19.85 11.53 0.31
C LEU A 146 -18.67 11.43 1.25
N ALA A 147 -18.31 12.51 1.94
CA ALA A 147 -17.27 12.47 2.96
C ALA A 147 -17.60 11.50 4.10
N SER A 148 -18.88 11.47 4.55
CA SER A 148 -19.34 10.50 5.55
C SER A 148 -19.20 9.05 5.06
N ALA A 149 -19.54 8.78 3.80
CA ALA A 149 -19.39 7.45 3.23
C ALA A 149 -17.93 6.98 3.16
N TYR A 150 -17.00 7.90 2.90
CA TYR A 150 -15.56 7.57 3.00
C TYR A 150 -15.12 7.31 4.44
N LEU A 151 -15.61 8.08 5.41
CA LEU A 151 -15.35 7.84 6.83
C LEU A 151 -15.84 6.45 7.27
N GLU A 152 -17.03 6.04 6.87
CA GLU A 152 -17.58 4.71 7.15
C GLU A 152 -16.68 3.59 6.56
N LYS A 153 -16.16 3.77 5.33
CA LYS A 153 -15.21 2.83 4.73
C LYS A 153 -13.91 2.74 5.53
N MET A 154 -13.37 3.89 5.98
CA MET A 154 -12.17 3.95 6.82
C MET A 154 -12.38 3.18 8.14
N GLU A 155 -13.52 3.37 8.80
CA GLU A 155 -13.88 2.69 10.05
C GLU A 155 -13.97 1.17 9.84
N ARG A 156 -14.65 0.71 8.79
CA ARG A 156 -14.74 -0.72 8.46
C ARG A 156 -13.38 -1.37 8.21
N ILE A 157 -12.47 -0.66 7.53
CA ILE A 157 -11.10 -1.14 7.32
C ILE A 157 -10.38 -1.26 8.66
N LEU A 158 -10.43 -0.24 9.52
CA LEU A 158 -9.79 -0.30 10.84
C LEU A 158 -10.34 -1.45 11.68
N ASP A 159 -11.66 -1.63 11.74
CA ASP A 159 -12.28 -2.74 12.49
C ASP A 159 -11.78 -4.10 12.00
N SER A 160 -11.61 -4.25 10.68
CA SER A 160 -11.06 -5.46 10.09
C SER A 160 -9.59 -5.66 10.45
N LEU A 161 -8.78 -4.60 10.41
CA LEU A 161 -7.36 -4.64 10.77
C LEU A 161 -7.15 -4.91 12.27
N MET A 162 -8.05 -4.43 13.14
CA MET A 162 -8.00 -4.66 14.60
C MET A 162 -8.20 -6.12 15.00
N ARG A 163 -8.64 -6.99 14.09
CA ARG A 163 -8.72 -8.46 14.31
C ARG A 163 -7.35 -9.14 14.31
N PHE A 164 -6.32 -8.45 13.80
CA PHE A 164 -4.96 -8.97 13.69
C PHE A 164 -4.13 -8.48 14.89
N ASP A 165 -3.89 -9.38 15.84
CA ASP A 165 -3.01 -9.17 16.99
C ASP A 165 -1.87 -10.19 16.93
N TYR A 166 -0.94 -9.96 16.00
CA TYR A 166 0.21 -10.83 15.77
C TYR A 166 1.51 -10.11 16.13
N PRO A 167 2.56 -10.86 16.52
CA PRO A 167 3.89 -10.28 16.75
C PRO A 167 4.38 -9.51 15.52
N THR A 168 5.07 -8.38 15.75
CA THR A 168 5.64 -7.52 14.71
C THR A 168 6.58 -8.28 13.76
N ALA A 169 7.19 -9.37 14.23
CA ALA A 169 8.02 -10.25 13.41
C ALA A 169 7.23 -10.96 12.30
N LEU A 170 5.92 -11.15 12.45
CA LEU A 170 5.05 -11.72 11.43
C LEU A 170 4.41 -10.64 10.57
N VAL A 171 3.87 -9.59 11.18
CA VAL A 171 3.30 -8.44 10.50
C VAL A 171 3.40 -7.20 11.36
N ALA A 172 4.05 -6.14 10.86
CA ALA A 172 4.26 -4.88 11.58
C ALA A 172 3.00 -3.96 11.52
N LEU A 173 1.82 -4.52 11.81
CA LEU A 173 0.53 -3.85 11.60
C LEU A 173 0.19 -2.82 12.67
N LYS A 174 0.73 -2.95 13.89
CA LYS A 174 0.39 -2.11 15.04
C LYS A 174 0.48 -0.60 14.74
N ARG A 175 1.57 -0.20 14.10
CA ARG A 175 1.75 1.21 13.71
C ARG A 175 0.67 1.68 12.72
N LYS A 176 0.27 0.83 11.77
CA LYS A 176 -0.79 1.16 10.80
C LYS A 176 -2.15 1.29 11.49
N GLN A 177 -2.47 0.39 12.43
CA GLN A 177 -3.68 0.46 13.24
C GLN A 177 -3.75 1.76 14.05
N ASP A 178 -2.65 2.17 14.69
CA ASP A 178 -2.61 3.39 15.49
C ASP A 178 -2.72 4.66 14.62
N VAL A 179 -2.07 4.69 13.47
CA VAL A 179 -2.20 5.79 12.49
C VAL A 179 -3.63 5.86 11.95
N ALA A 180 -4.20 4.74 11.51
CA ALA A 180 -5.56 4.68 10.99
C ALA A 180 -6.58 5.19 12.02
N ARG A 181 -6.48 4.77 13.30
CA ARG A 181 -7.33 5.27 14.39
C ARG A 181 -7.24 6.78 14.52
N SER A 182 -6.03 7.34 14.55
CA SER A 182 -5.82 8.79 14.67
C SER A 182 -6.41 9.56 13.49
N LEU A 183 -6.28 9.04 12.26
CA LEU A 183 -6.85 9.63 11.05
C LEU A 183 -8.38 9.62 11.10
N ILE A 184 -8.99 8.51 11.52
CA ILE A 184 -10.43 8.35 11.64
C ILE A 184 -11.01 9.32 12.68
N GLU A 185 -10.40 9.43 13.86
CA GLU A 185 -10.84 10.37 14.90
C GLU A 185 -10.85 11.82 14.41
N LYS A 186 -9.80 12.23 13.70
CA LYS A 186 -9.72 13.58 13.10
C LYS A 186 -10.79 13.77 12.03
N THR A 187 -10.96 12.81 11.12
CA THR A 187 -11.94 12.89 10.04
C THR A 187 -13.36 12.94 10.58
N ARG A 188 -13.66 12.18 11.65
CA ARG A 188 -14.97 12.19 12.32
C ARG A 188 -15.30 13.58 12.87
N GLY A 189 -14.32 14.25 13.48
CA GLY A 189 -14.49 15.64 13.94
C GLY A 189 -14.77 16.62 12.80
N GLU A 190 -14.02 16.52 11.71
CA GLU A 190 -14.19 17.37 10.52
C GLU A 190 -15.54 17.16 9.84
N VAL A 191 -15.97 15.90 9.66
CA VAL A 191 -17.30 15.57 9.12
C VAL A 191 -18.41 16.06 10.03
N ALA A 192 -18.29 15.90 11.35
CA ALA A 192 -19.31 16.36 12.30
C ALA A 192 -19.51 17.88 12.24
N VAL A 193 -18.43 18.65 12.18
CA VAL A 193 -18.48 20.12 12.03
C VAL A 193 -19.13 20.50 10.69
N ALA A 194 -18.73 19.88 9.58
CA ALA A 194 -19.28 20.16 8.27
C ALA A 194 -20.79 19.82 8.21
N SER A 195 -21.21 18.68 8.80
CA SER A 195 -22.63 18.30 8.87
C SER A 195 -23.47 19.34 9.62
N ARG A 196 -22.96 19.82 10.77
CA ARG A 196 -23.67 20.86 11.54
C ARG A 196 -23.77 22.19 10.78
N SER A 197 -22.70 22.57 10.09
CA SER A 197 -22.69 23.79 9.27
C SER A 197 -23.70 23.69 8.12
N GLN A 198 -23.80 22.54 7.47
CA GLN A 198 -24.76 22.29 6.41
C GLN A 198 -26.19 22.35 6.92
N GLU A 199 -26.52 21.69 8.06
CA GLU A 199 -27.83 21.74 8.69
C GLU A 199 -28.28 23.18 9.04
N LEU A 200 -27.32 24.02 9.47
CA LEU A 200 -27.60 25.42 9.76
C LEU A 200 -27.88 26.21 8.49
N ALA A 201 -27.10 26.01 7.44
CA ALA A 201 -27.33 26.66 6.14
C ALA A 201 -28.69 26.30 5.57
N ASP A 202 -29.04 25.00 5.56
CA ASP A 202 -30.33 24.51 5.07
C ASP A 202 -31.52 25.14 5.85
N LYS A 203 -31.38 25.30 7.18
CA LYS A 203 -32.42 25.96 8.01
C LYS A 203 -32.51 27.45 7.72
N LEU A 204 -31.43 28.15 7.48
CA LEU A 204 -31.43 29.57 7.12
C LEU A 204 -32.08 29.80 5.77
N ASP A 205 -31.78 28.96 4.78
CA ASP A 205 -32.40 29.05 3.45
C ASP A 205 -33.92 28.77 3.53
N ALA A 206 -34.36 27.78 4.31
CA ALA A 206 -35.76 27.49 4.53
C ALA A 206 -36.54 28.63 5.25
N VAL A 207 -35.85 29.44 6.06
CA VAL A 207 -36.44 30.66 6.65
C VAL A 207 -36.55 31.79 5.63
N ARG A 208 -35.50 31.96 4.79
CA ARG A 208 -35.49 33.01 3.73
C ARG A 208 -36.59 32.78 2.68
N GLU A 209 -36.90 31.54 2.34
CA GLU A 209 -37.98 31.22 1.38
C GLU A 209 -39.37 31.49 1.91
N LYS A 210 -39.52 31.68 3.23
CA LYS A 210 -40.82 31.99 3.88
C LYS A 210 -41.08 33.47 4.14
N LEU A 211 -40.08 34.31 3.88
CA LEU A 211 -40.13 35.77 4.01
C LEU A 211 -40.35 36.44 2.66
#